data_ad72f4576797a8b51cba4e9d2136cf33
#
_entry.id   ad72f4576797a8b51cba4e9d2136cf33
#
_cell.length_a   1.000
_cell.length_b   1.000
_cell.length_c   1.000
_cell.angle_alpha   90.00
_cell.angle_beta   90.00
_cell.angle_gamma   90.00
#
_symmetry.space_group_name_H-M   'P 1'
#
loop_
_entity.id
_entity.type
_entity.pdbx_description
1 polymer ?
#
loop_
_entity_poly.entity_id
_entity_poly.type
_entity_poly.pdbx_seq_one_letter_code
_entity_poly.pdbx_strand_id
1 'polypeptide(L)'
;MHSLDLKEKFIDEMKLKVDNVNDHYLINSFYYERKRGNVEGLYTAVWDAKSDQLISQNFVPMGDSVRSLAKTDGPDRSALNDFFIRDVILKKDGSFILIAEDYYTQSRALPWNRYDYLYGYPSISPYYYNYYSPYSYGYYGRPGYYNNNNSVRYYYNNVLILNQDNTGQLESGSVIRKTQFDDGDDNFLSYAIMLAGGQLHFLFNELERRTQLLNDQSVSGSGKVTRNPPLKSLDKGYIFMPRYAKQVSASEIIVPCIYRNYVCFAKIEY
;
A
#
# COMPACT_ATOMS: atom_id res chain seq x y z
N MET A 1 25.44 -13.97 10.86
CA MET A 1 24.51 -12.86 11.11
C MET A 1 25.15 -11.62 10.52
N HIS A 2 24.46 -10.96 9.59
CA HIS A 2 24.96 -9.78 8.90
C HIS A 2 24.18 -8.56 9.37
N SER A 3 24.85 -7.41 9.43
CA SER A 3 24.25 -6.12 9.76
C SER A 3 24.39 -5.15 8.59
N LEU A 4 23.33 -4.38 8.33
CA LEU A 4 23.36 -3.30 7.35
C LEU A 4 23.60 -1.98 8.09
N ASP A 5 24.59 -1.23 7.63
CA ASP A 5 24.87 0.10 8.20
C ASP A 5 23.87 1.12 7.63
N LEU A 6 23.02 1.69 8.47
CA LEU A 6 22.03 2.66 8.07
C LEU A 6 22.56 4.10 7.99
N LYS A 7 23.85 4.34 8.22
CA LYS A 7 24.50 5.66 8.11
C LYS A 7 23.76 6.75 8.87
N GLU A 8 23.43 6.46 10.14
CA GLU A 8 22.68 7.36 11.04
C GLU A 8 21.24 7.72 10.57
N LYS A 9 20.75 7.06 9.52
CA LYS A 9 19.37 7.24 9.04
C LYS A 9 18.44 6.25 9.74
N PHE A 10 17.15 6.57 9.68
CA PHE A 10 16.10 5.73 10.23
C PHE A 10 15.29 5.14 9.09
N ILE A 11 14.88 3.90 9.24
CA ILE A 11 13.92 3.21 8.37
C ILE A 11 12.72 2.77 9.19
N ASP A 12 11.61 2.50 8.54
CA ASP A 12 10.41 1.99 9.19
C ASP A 12 10.05 0.57 8.71
N GLU A 13 8.88 0.36 8.15
CA GLU A 13 8.45 -0.93 7.65
C GLU A 13 9.33 -1.41 6.50
N MET A 14 9.98 -2.55 6.69
CA MET A 14 10.80 -3.17 5.65
C MET A 14 10.00 -4.19 4.85
N LYS A 15 10.17 -4.17 3.54
CA LYS A 15 9.72 -5.23 2.64
C LYS A 15 10.92 -6.03 2.17
N LEU A 16 10.90 -7.32 2.48
CA LEU A 16 11.87 -8.28 1.96
C LEU A 16 11.24 -9.02 0.78
N LYS A 17 11.95 -9.03 -0.34
CA LYS A 17 11.58 -9.80 -1.53
C LYS A 17 12.72 -10.73 -1.92
N VAL A 18 12.39 -11.99 -2.21
CA VAL A 18 13.35 -12.97 -2.70
C VAL A 18 13.26 -13.03 -4.22
N ASP A 19 14.38 -12.80 -4.88
CA ASP A 19 14.54 -12.96 -6.32
C ASP A 19 15.20 -14.31 -6.59
N ASN A 20 14.39 -15.32 -6.92
CA ASN A 20 14.86 -16.67 -7.22
C ASN A 20 15.48 -16.79 -8.63
N VAL A 21 15.35 -15.77 -9.48
CA VAL A 21 15.93 -15.78 -10.83
C VAL A 21 17.39 -15.35 -10.78
N ASN A 22 17.67 -14.31 -10.01
CA ASN A 22 19.02 -13.74 -9.87
C ASN A 22 19.71 -14.14 -8.56
N ASP A 23 19.05 -14.96 -7.72
CA ASP A 23 19.53 -15.37 -6.39
C ASP A 23 19.81 -14.19 -5.45
N HIS A 24 18.92 -13.18 -5.45
CA HIS A 24 19.06 -11.99 -4.62
C HIS A 24 17.98 -11.87 -3.55
N TYR A 25 18.34 -11.22 -2.45
CA TYR A 25 17.39 -10.70 -1.46
C TYR A 25 17.33 -9.18 -1.61
N LEU A 26 16.14 -8.65 -1.83
CA LEU A 26 15.89 -7.21 -1.91
C LEU A 26 15.19 -6.74 -0.63
N ILE A 27 15.78 -5.73 -0.01
CA ILE A 27 15.22 -5.08 1.18
C ILE A 27 14.87 -3.66 0.79
N ASN A 28 13.60 -3.30 0.94
CA ASN A 28 13.10 -1.96 0.62
C ASN A 28 12.38 -1.35 1.82
N SER A 29 12.61 -0.07 2.06
CA SER A 29 11.92 0.70 3.09
C SER A 29 11.89 2.19 2.70
N PHE A 30 11.03 2.96 3.32
CA PHE A 30 11.22 4.40 3.37
C PHE A 30 12.27 4.76 4.42
N TYR A 31 13.03 5.83 4.19
CA TYR A 31 14.01 6.31 5.15
C TYR A 31 13.75 7.75 5.59
N TYR A 32 14.29 8.09 6.75
CA TYR A 32 14.15 9.37 7.44
C TYR A 32 15.52 9.86 7.91
N GLU A 33 15.75 11.16 7.85
CA GLU A 33 16.95 11.78 8.45
C GLU A 33 16.86 11.88 9.98
N ARG A 34 15.65 11.91 10.52
CA ARG A 34 15.39 11.99 11.96
C ARG A 34 14.31 11.00 12.34
N LYS A 35 14.46 10.42 13.54
CA LYS A 35 13.40 9.58 14.11
C LYS A 35 12.07 10.33 14.15
N ARG A 36 11.03 9.75 13.56
CA ARG A 36 9.70 10.36 13.40
C ARG A 36 9.71 11.65 12.56
N GLY A 37 10.67 11.78 11.65
CA GLY A 37 10.72 12.85 10.66
C GLY A 37 9.80 12.61 9.47
N ASN A 38 9.90 13.46 8.45
CA ASN A 38 9.25 13.21 7.16
C ASN A 38 10.01 12.12 6.39
N VAL A 39 9.28 11.42 5.52
CA VAL A 39 9.90 10.51 4.56
C VAL A 39 10.80 11.30 3.61
N GLU A 40 12.09 10.98 3.60
CA GLU A 40 13.08 11.64 2.73
C GLU A 40 13.27 10.89 1.42
N GLY A 41 13.16 9.58 1.45
CA GLY A 41 13.33 8.79 0.24
C GLY A 41 13.20 7.29 0.47
N LEU A 42 13.77 6.52 -0.46
CA LEU A 42 13.81 5.06 -0.41
C LEU A 42 15.16 4.57 0.04
N TYR A 43 15.12 3.59 0.91
CA TYR A 43 16.23 2.72 1.25
C TYR A 43 16.07 1.41 0.48
N THR A 44 17.13 1.00 -0.21
CA THR A 44 17.20 -0.28 -0.90
C THR A 44 18.53 -0.95 -0.62
N ALA A 45 18.49 -2.23 -0.26
CA ALA A 45 19.65 -3.08 -0.19
C ALA A 45 19.44 -4.34 -1.03
N VAL A 46 20.44 -4.70 -1.82
CA VAL A 46 20.47 -5.91 -2.65
C VAL A 46 21.56 -6.82 -2.14
N TRP A 47 21.21 -8.02 -1.76
CA TRP A 47 22.09 -9.03 -1.20
C TRP A 47 22.16 -10.23 -2.11
N ASP A 48 23.37 -10.69 -2.46
CA ASP A 48 23.56 -11.93 -3.20
C ASP A 48 23.47 -13.14 -2.24
N ALA A 49 22.51 -14.01 -2.49
CA ALA A 49 22.25 -15.18 -1.66
C ALA A 49 23.34 -16.26 -1.83
N LYS A 50 24.05 -16.31 -2.97
CA LYS A 50 25.09 -17.33 -3.25
C LYS A 50 26.40 -16.97 -2.61
N SER A 51 26.87 -15.75 -2.86
CA SER A 51 28.14 -15.27 -2.30
C SER A 51 28.01 -14.81 -0.85
N ASP A 52 26.78 -14.69 -0.35
CA ASP A 52 26.45 -14.15 0.98
C ASP A 52 27.03 -12.72 1.19
N GLN A 53 26.95 -11.87 0.15
CA GLN A 53 27.53 -10.54 0.13
C GLN A 53 26.50 -9.47 -0.23
N LEU A 54 26.69 -8.29 0.32
CA LEU A 54 25.94 -7.09 -0.05
C LEU A 54 26.43 -6.58 -1.42
N ILE A 55 25.53 -6.62 -2.43
CA ILE A 55 25.82 -6.09 -3.77
C ILE A 55 25.73 -4.56 -3.77
N SER A 56 24.62 -4.03 -3.24
CA SER A 56 24.36 -2.60 -3.21
C SER A 56 23.55 -2.20 -1.98
N GLN A 57 23.75 -0.97 -1.54
CA GLN A 57 22.98 -0.33 -0.48
C GLN A 57 22.84 1.14 -0.80
N ASN A 58 21.60 1.58 -1.01
CA ASN A 58 21.32 2.92 -1.48
C ASN A 58 20.28 3.62 -0.61
N PHE A 59 20.49 4.92 -0.38
CA PHE A 59 19.52 5.86 0.12
C PHE A 59 19.22 6.83 -1.03
N VAL A 60 18.08 6.64 -1.68
CA VAL A 60 17.67 7.42 -2.85
C VAL A 60 16.69 8.50 -2.39
N PRO A 61 17.10 9.77 -2.34
CA PRO A 61 16.20 10.85 -1.95
C PRO A 61 15.10 11.03 -3.00
N MET A 62 13.87 11.26 -2.52
CA MET A 62 12.74 11.57 -3.39
C MET A 62 12.76 13.05 -3.72
N GLY A 63 13.10 13.35 -4.97
CA GLY A 63 13.11 14.72 -5.51
C GLY A 63 11.71 15.32 -5.65
N ASP A 64 11.66 16.61 -5.97
CA ASP A 64 10.42 17.38 -6.07
C ASP A 64 9.45 16.81 -7.11
N SER A 65 9.95 16.22 -8.18
CA SER A 65 9.12 15.56 -9.20
C SER A 65 8.29 14.41 -8.62
N VAL A 66 8.90 13.52 -7.84
CA VAL A 66 8.22 12.39 -7.21
C VAL A 66 7.28 12.88 -6.10
N ARG A 67 7.71 13.85 -5.30
CA ARG A 67 6.86 14.46 -4.26
C ARG A 67 5.63 15.14 -4.86
N SER A 68 5.79 15.84 -5.97
CA SER A 68 4.69 16.46 -6.70
C SER A 68 3.73 15.43 -7.30
N LEU A 69 4.24 14.30 -7.81
CA LEU A 69 3.40 13.19 -8.27
C LEU A 69 2.60 12.56 -7.12
N ALA A 70 3.25 12.33 -5.99
CA ALA A 70 2.66 11.71 -4.82
C ALA A 70 1.61 12.59 -4.14
N LYS A 71 1.79 13.91 -4.21
CA LYS A 71 0.98 14.89 -3.48
C LYS A 71 -0.52 14.76 -3.79
N THR A 72 -1.29 14.57 -2.74
CA THR A 72 -2.75 14.64 -2.77
C THR A 72 -3.20 16.00 -2.24
N ASP A 73 -2.79 16.33 -1.00
CA ASP A 73 -3.05 17.60 -0.34
C ASP A 73 -1.90 17.92 0.64
N GLY A 74 -1.73 19.20 0.98
CA GLY A 74 -0.74 19.61 2.00
C GLY A 74 0.63 20.02 1.47
N PRO A 75 1.63 20.23 2.35
CA PRO A 75 2.98 20.66 1.99
C PRO A 75 3.79 19.59 1.27
N ASP A 76 4.65 19.98 0.34
CA ASP A 76 5.48 19.04 -0.44
C ASP A 76 6.40 18.17 0.42
N ARG A 77 6.88 18.69 1.56
CA ARG A 77 7.76 17.95 2.48
C ARG A 77 7.10 16.73 3.11
N SER A 78 5.80 16.76 3.30
CA SER A 78 5.01 15.66 3.88
C SER A 78 4.34 14.77 2.84
N ALA A 79 4.55 15.03 1.56
CA ALA A 79 3.83 14.36 0.47
C ALA A 79 3.92 12.81 0.48
N LEU A 80 4.96 12.25 1.10
CA LEU A 80 5.20 10.81 1.17
C LEU A 80 4.87 10.19 2.54
N ASN A 81 4.48 10.98 3.52
CA ASN A 81 4.35 10.50 4.91
C ASN A 81 3.23 9.48 5.10
N ASP A 82 2.22 9.50 4.25
CA ASP A 82 1.09 8.58 4.32
C ASP A 82 1.21 7.42 3.32
N PHE A 83 2.35 7.33 2.59
CA PHE A 83 2.62 6.22 1.68
C PHE A 83 3.25 5.03 2.41
N PHE A 84 2.72 3.83 2.11
CA PHE A 84 3.22 2.55 2.61
C PHE A 84 3.57 1.65 1.43
N ILE A 85 4.74 1.00 1.48
CA ILE A 85 5.15 0.05 0.46
C ILE A 85 4.22 -1.17 0.55
N ARG A 86 3.48 -1.44 -0.53
CA ARG A 86 2.56 -2.58 -0.60
C ARG A 86 3.18 -3.78 -1.28
N ASP A 87 3.81 -3.54 -2.44
CA ASP A 87 4.37 -4.59 -3.27
C ASP A 87 5.74 -4.22 -3.84
N VAL A 88 6.53 -5.25 -4.15
CA VAL A 88 7.76 -5.18 -4.92
C VAL A 88 7.68 -6.23 -6.02
N ILE A 89 7.68 -5.80 -7.28
CA ILE A 89 7.57 -6.66 -8.47
C ILE A 89 8.94 -6.75 -9.13
N LEU A 90 9.45 -7.96 -9.19
CA LEU A 90 10.75 -8.25 -9.80
C LEU A 90 10.63 -8.35 -11.31
N LYS A 91 11.64 -7.87 -12.03
CA LYS A 91 11.82 -8.07 -13.46
C LYS A 91 12.96 -9.06 -13.71
N LYS A 92 12.99 -9.66 -14.90
CA LYS A 92 13.97 -10.69 -15.27
C LYS A 92 15.41 -10.19 -15.30
N ASP A 93 15.61 -8.91 -15.55
CA ASP A 93 16.91 -8.23 -15.60
C ASP A 93 17.47 -7.83 -14.22
N GLY A 94 16.76 -8.21 -13.13
CA GLY A 94 17.11 -7.85 -11.77
C GLY A 94 16.64 -6.47 -11.35
N SER A 95 16.10 -5.66 -12.26
CA SER A 95 15.41 -4.42 -11.92
C SER A 95 14.05 -4.71 -11.27
N PHE A 96 13.45 -3.75 -10.62
CA PHE A 96 12.19 -3.99 -9.90
C PHE A 96 11.31 -2.74 -9.83
N ILE A 97 10.03 -2.99 -9.58
CA ILE A 97 9.03 -1.96 -9.41
C ILE A 97 8.56 -1.99 -7.97
N LEU A 98 8.72 -0.87 -7.28
CA LEU A 98 8.18 -0.66 -5.95
C LEU A 98 6.84 0.07 -6.05
N ILE A 99 5.84 -0.45 -5.36
CA ILE A 99 4.48 0.07 -5.36
C ILE A 99 4.13 0.48 -3.95
N ALA A 100 3.78 1.76 -3.78
CA ALA A 100 3.37 2.32 -2.50
C ALA A 100 2.01 2.99 -2.63
N GLU A 101 1.17 2.83 -1.62
CA GLU A 101 -0.19 3.37 -1.56
C GLU A 101 -0.31 4.38 -0.43
N ASP A 102 -0.93 5.50 -0.73
CA ASP A 102 -1.31 6.52 0.25
C ASP A 102 -2.48 6.00 1.10
N TYR A 103 -2.22 5.83 2.39
CA TYR A 103 -3.16 5.31 3.38
C TYR A 103 -3.14 6.14 4.66
N TYR A 104 -4.30 6.54 5.12
CA TYR A 104 -4.46 7.11 6.45
C TYR A 104 -5.87 6.88 6.99
N THR A 105 -6.03 7.11 8.29
CA THR A 105 -7.34 7.06 8.92
C THR A 105 -7.71 8.40 9.54
N GLN A 106 -8.98 8.69 9.62
CA GLN A 106 -9.51 9.84 10.32
C GLN A 106 -10.52 9.40 11.37
N SER A 107 -10.32 9.83 12.59
CA SER A 107 -11.27 9.65 13.68
C SER A 107 -11.46 10.94 14.45
N ARG A 108 -12.59 11.05 15.16
CA ARG A 108 -12.84 12.23 16.02
C ARG A 108 -11.96 12.26 17.25
N ALA A 109 -11.44 11.11 17.67
CA ALA A 109 -10.74 10.96 18.93
C ALA A 109 -9.22 11.16 18.81
N LEU A 110 -8.63 10.76 17.68
CA LEU A 110 -7.18 10.71 17.51
C LEU A 110 -6.78 11.20 16.11
N PRO A 111 -5.84 12.16 16.03
CA PRO A 111 -5.25 12.53 14.76
C PRO A 111 -4.44 11.36 14.19
N TRP A 112 -4.42 11.23 12.87
CA TRP A 112 -3.61 10.24 12.18
C TRP A 112 -2.12 10.52 12.38
N ASN A 113 -1.37 9.44 12.64
CA ASN A 113 0.08 9.48 12.69
C ASN A 113 0.64 8.14 12.20
N ARG A 114 1.53 8.17 11.23
CA ARG A 114 2.20 6.99 10.64
C ARG A 114 2.89 6.12 11.69
N TYR A 115 3.59 6.74 12.63
CA TYR A 115 4.34 6.00 13.65
C TYR A 115 3.44 5.30 14.65
N ASP A 116 2.31 5.90 14.96
CA ASP A 116 1.32 5.27 15.84
C ASP A 116 0.68 4.06 15.14
N TYR A 117 0.49 4.14 13.83
CA TYR A 117 0.02 3.01 13.02
C TYR A 117 1.05 1.87 12.98
N LEU A 118 2.33 2.17 12.76
CA LEU A 118 3.38 1.16 12.61
C LEU A 118 3.82 0.53 13.95
N TYR A 119 3.87 1.32 15.02
CA TYR A 119 4.50 0.91 16.29
C TYR A 119 3.54 0.90 17.48
N GLY A 120 2.29 1.24 17.27
CA GLY A 120 1.30 1.44 18.32
C GLY A 120 1.53 2.72 19.11
N TYR A 121 0.56 3.08 19.93
CA TYR A 121 0.61 4.28 20.76
C TYR A 121 1.33 4.00 22.08
N PRO A 122 2.54 4.52 22.32
CA PRO A 122 3.24 4.27 23.60
C PRO A 122 2.56 4.92 24.82
N SER A 123 1.60 5.81 24.59
CA SER A 123 0.96 6.62 25.63
C SER A 123 -0.54 6.39 25.80
N ILE A 124 -1.10 5.38 25.16
CA ILE A 124 -2.46 5.00 25.49
C ILE A 124 -2.42 4.30 26.85
N SER A 125 -2.99 4.97 27.83
CA SER A 125 -3.28 4.44 29.16
C SER A 125 -3.67 2.97 29.08
N PRO A 126 -3.27 2.11 30.05
CA PRO A 126 -3.71 0.71 30.13
C PRO A 126 -5.22 0.50 30.00
N TYR A 127 -6.00 1.55 30.20
CA TYR A 127 -7.44 1.60 29.96
C TYR A 127 -7.85 1.38 28.50
N TYR A 128 -7.03 1.75 27.51
CA TYR A 128 -7.37 1.60 26.09
C TYR A 128 -7.04 0.18 25.59
N TYR A 129 -5.99 -0.44 26.13
CA TYR A 129 -5.61 -1.82 25.79
C TYR A 129 -6.65 -2.83 26.28
N ASN A 130 -7.30 -2.54 27.41
CA ASN A 130 -8.38 -3.37 27.95
C ASN A 130 -9.67 -3.33 27.12
N TYR A 131 -9.87 -2.33 26.26
CA TYR A 131 -11.09 -2.20 25.47
C TYR A 131 -11.11 -3.10 24.23
N TYR A 132 -9.93 -3.46 23.69
CA TYR A 132 -9.78 -4.35 22.54
C TYR A 132 -9.25 -5.74 22.87
N SER A 133 -9.06 -6.06 24.12
CA SER A 133 -8.68 -7.41 24.54
C SER A 133 -9.91 -8.30 24.57
N PRO A 134 -9.94 -9.43 23.81
CA PRO A 134 -11.02 -10.43 23.90
C PRO A 134 -11.16 -11.05 25.29
N TYR A 135 -10.21 -10.80 26.18
CA TYR A 135 -10.18 -11.35 27.55
C TYR A 135 -10.65 -10.38 28.62
N SER A 136 -11.12 -9.19 28.28
CA SER A 136 -11.68 -8.26 29.27
C SER A 136 -13.14 -8.59 29.60
N TYR A 137 -13.43 -9.85 29.90
CA TYR A 137 -14.66 -10.24 30.55
C TYR A 137 -14.46 -10.15 32.08
N GLY A 138 -15.05 -9.13 32.63
CA GLY A 138 -15.41 -9.11 34.04
C GLY A 138 -14.63 -8.18 34.91
N TYR A 139 -15.24 -7.22 35.43
CA TYR A 139 -15.63 -6.95 36.80
C TYR A 139 -16.07 -5.48 36.96
N TYR A 140 -17.36 -5.33 37.29
CA TYR A 140 -17.97 -4.13 37.87
C TYR A 140 -17.66 -2.75 37.27
N GLY A 141 -18.41 -2.34 36.32
CA GLY A 141 -18.58 -0.95 35.93
C GLY A 141 -19.96 -0.72 35.35
N ARG A 142 -20.73 0.17 35.93
CA ARG A 142 -22.03 0.63 35.44
C ARG A 142 -21.97 0.85 33.92
N PRO A 143 -23.05 0.55 33.15
CA PRO A 143 -23.14 0.97 31.77
C PRO A 143 -23.24 2.50 31.73
N GLY A 144 -22.08 3.15 31.69
CA GLY A 144 -22.02 4.52 31.24
C GLY A 144 -22.44 4.50 29.77
N TYR A 145 -23.38 5.32 29.40
CA TYR A 145 -23.73 5.65 28.02
C TYR A 145 -22.49 6.26 27.34
N TYR A 146 -21.54 5.43 26.97
CA TYR A 146 -20.52 5.85 26.02
C TYR A 146 -21.18 5.77 24.62
N ASN A 147 -21.49 6.94 24.14
CA ASN A 147 -21.91 7.17 22.77
C ASN A 147 -20.77 6.69 21.86
N ASN A 148 -20.83 5.43 21.42
CA ASN A 148 -19.80 4.74 20.63
C ASN A 148 -19.85 5.19 19.16
N ASN A 149 -19.97 6.50 18.91
CA ASN A 149 -19.91 7.11 17.60
C ASN A 149 -18.46 7.48 17.19
N ASN A 150 -17.49 6.68 17.58
CA ASN A 150 -16.14 6.79 17.05
C ASN A 150 -16.02 5.98 15.77
N SER A 151 -16.77 6.36 14.72
CA SER A 151 -16.52 5.83 13.38
C SER A 151 -15.13 6.27 12.94
N VAL A 152 -14.32 5.31 12.56
CA VAL A 152 -13.04 5.53 11.90
C VAL A 152 -13.30 5.55 10.41
N ARG A 153 -12.87 6.60 9.73
CA ARG A 153 -12.87 6.66 8.27
C ARG A 153 -11.51 6.24 7.76
N TYR A 154 -11.49 5.28 6.87
CA TYR A 154 -10.32 4.77 6.19
C TYR A 154 -10.18 5.44 4.82
N TYR A 155 -8.98 5.91 4.49
CA TYR A 155 -8.67 6.49 3.19
C TYR A 155 -7.59 5.68 2.50
N TYR A 156 -7.83 5.36 1.23
CA TYR A 156 -6.88 4.71 0.33
C TYR A 156 -6.82 5.51 -0.97
N ASN A 157 -5.80 6.33 -1.10
CA ASN A 157 -5.70 7.28 -2.21
C ASN A 157 -4.68 6.82 -3.26
N ASN A 158 -3.89 7.73 -3.76
CA ASN A 158 -2.97 7.52 -4.87
C ASN A 158 -2.06 6.31 -4.68
N VAL A 159 -1.72 5.64 -5.78
CA VAL A 159 -0.70 4.59 -5.80
C VAL A 159 0.51 5.11 -6.55
N LEU A 160 1.64 5.19 -5.87
CA LEU A 160 2.93 5.58 -6.42
C LEU A 160 3.68 4.34 -6.90
N ILE A 161 4.18 4.39 -8.13
CA ILE A 161 4.87 3.31 -8.80
C ILE A 161 6.26 3.81 -9.14
N LEU A 162 7.30 3.17 -8.60
CA LEU A 162 8.68 3.58 -8.70
C LEU A 162 9.49 2.47 -9.35
N ASN A 163 10.00 2.74 -10.55
CA ASN A 163 10.91 1.82 -11.23
C ASN A 163 12.33 2.04 -10.72
N GLN A 164 12.97 0.96 -10.32
CA GLN A 164 14.35 0.94 -9.87
C GLN A 164 15.16 -0.03 -10.72
N ASP A 165 16.42 0.32 -10.97
CA ASP A 165 17.36 -0.57 -11.60
C ASP A 165 17.78 -1.73 -10.68
N ASN A 166 18.63 -2.61 -11.16
CA ASN A 166 19.14 -3.77 -10.41
C ASN A 166 20.06 -3.39 -9.24
N THR A 167 20.47 -2.14 -9.12
CA THR A 167 21.24 -1.60 -7.99
C THR A 167 20.37 -0.87 -6.97
N GLY A 168 19.08 -0.65 -7.28
CA GLY A 168 18.15 0.07 -6.43
C GLY A 168 18.13 1.58 -6.63
N GLN A 169 18.68 2.09 -7.75
CA GLN A 169 18.57 3.49 -8.13
C GLN A 169 17.21 3.75 -8.80
N LEU A 170 16.61 4.90 -8.52
CA LEU A 170 15.33 5.29 -9.11
C LEU A 170 15.51 5.72 -10.57
N GLU A 171 14.85 5.04 -11.49
CA GLU A 171 14.84 5.38 -12.91
C GLU A 171 13.65 6.28 -13.28
N SER A 172 12.46 5.94 -12.78
CA SER A 172 11.23 6.68 -13.09
C SER A 172 10.16 6.51 -12.04
N GLY A 173 9.20 7.43 -12.00
CA GLY A 173 8.02 7.37 -11.14
C GLY A 173 6.75 7.64 -11.93
N SER A 174 5.68 6.94 -11.56
CA SER A 174 4.32 7.13 -12.09
C SER A 174 3.31 7.09 -10.95
N VAL A 175 2.10 7.59 -11.19
CA VAL A 175 1.04 7.59 -10.18
C VAL A 175 -0.28 7.16 -10.77
N ILE A 176 -0.96 6.23 -10.11
CA ILE A 176 -2.37 5.94 -10.29
C ILE A 176 -3.15 6.86 -9.39
N ARG A 177 -3.97 7.72 -10.00
CA ARG A 177 -4.84 8.65 -9.27
C ARG A 177 -6.12 7.96 -8.89
N LYS A 178 -6.37 7.81 -7.60
CA LYS A 178 -7.63 7.32 -7.05
C LYS A 178 -7.90 7.99 -5.71
N THR A 179 -9.16 8.04 -5.33
CA THR A 179 -9.59 8.49 -4.00
C THR A 179 -10.67 7.55 -3.51
N GLN A 180 -10.39 6.85 -2.44
CA GLN A 180 -11.31 5.91 -1.85
C GLN A 180 -11.43 6.17 -0.36
N PHE A 181 -12.62 6.05 0.18
CA PHE A 181 -12.84 6.06 1.63
C PHE A 181 -14.05 5.21 2.01
N ASP A 182 -14.04 4.73 3.25
CA ASP A 182 -15.18 4.06 3.86
C ASP A 182 -15.25 4.38 5.35
N ASP A 183 -16.49 4.41 5.88
CA ASP A 183 -16.79 4.64 7.29
C ASP A 183 -17.12 3.30 7.95
N GLY A 184 -16.15 2.67 8.58
CA GLY A 184 -16.38 1.43 9.31
C GLY A 184 -15.37 0.34 9.03
N ASP A 185 -15.17 -0.04 7.76
CA ASP A 185 -14.16 -1.01 7.38
C ASP A 185 -13.45 -0.65 6.06
N ASP A 186 -12.42 -1.38 5.72
CA ASP A 186 -11.62 -1.14 4.53
C ASP A 186 -11.62 -2.30 3.53
N ASN A 187 -12.57 -3.22 3.66
CA ASN A 187 -12.64 -4.45 2.86
C ASN A 187 -12.80 -4.20 1.35
N PHE A 188 -13.43 -3.10 0.98
CA PHE A 188 -13.72 -2.73 -0.41
C PHE A 188 -12.74 -1.70 -0.98
N LEU A 189 -11.77 -1.29 -0.18
CA LEU A 189 -10.78 -0.27 -0.52
C LEU A 189 -9.47 -0.90 -0.99
N SER A 190 -8.52 -0.02 -1.43
CA SER A 190 -7.25 -0.42 -2.02
C SER A 190 -7.43 -1.01 -3.43
N TYR A 191 -6.49 -1.80 -3.90
CA TYR A 191 -6.42 -2.28 -5.28
C TYR A 191 -5.96 -3.74 -5.36
N ALA A 192 -6.20 -4.35 -6.53
CA ALA A 192 -5.53 -5.57 -6.97
C ALA A 192 -4.50 -5.24 -8.05
N ILE A 193 -3.43 -6.03 -8.12
CA ILE A 193 -2.48 -5.98 -9.22
C ILE A 193 -2.63 -7.22 -10.08
N MET A 194 -2.59 -7.02 -11.40
CA MET A 194 -2.49 -8.09 -12.38
C MET A 194 -1.42 -7.75 -13.41
N LEU A 195 -0.56 -8.70 -13.72
CA LEU A 195 0.41 -8.60 -14.82
C LEU A 195 -0.18 -9.29 -16.05
N ALA A 196 -0.60 -8.52 -17.04
CA ALA A 196 -1.12 -9.03 -18.29
C ALA A 196 -0.63 -8.18 -19.47
N GLY A 197 -0.39 -8.82 -20.63
CA GLY A 197 0.05 -8.12 -21.84
C GLY A 197 1.32 -7.27 -21.69
N GLY A 198 2.20 -7.60 -20.72
CA GLY A 198 3.40 -6.80 -20.43
C GLY A 198 3.12 -5.48 -19.70
N GLN A 199 1.93 -5.31 -19.15
CA GLN A 199 1.51 -4.14 -18.37
C GLN A 199 1.09 -4.56 -16.97
N LEU A 200 1.23 -3.64 -16.00
CA LEU A 200 0.67 -3.78 -14.67
C LEU A 200 -0.72 -3.15 -14.66
N HIS A 201 -1.74 -3.95 -14.42
CA HIS A 201 -3.11 -3.51 -14.25
C HIS A 201 -3.44 -3.32 -12.77
N PHE A 202 -4.03 -2.20 -12.44
CA PHE A 202 -4.51 -1.85 -11.12
C PHE A 202 -6.03 -1.80 -11.13
N LEU A 203 -6.64 -2.76 -10.45
CA LEU A 203 -8.09 -2.86 -10.32
C LEU A 203 -8.52 -2.29 -8.99
N PHE A 204 -9.43 -1.34 -8.98
CA PHE A 204 -9.93 -0.72 -7.77
C PHE A 204 -11.36 -0.21 -7.94
N ASN A 205 -12.09 -0.16 -6.84
CA ASN A 205 -13.42 0.40 -6.84
C ASN A 205 -13.39 1.93 -6.89
N GLU A 206 -14.25 2.51 -7.71
CA GLU A 206 -14.48 3.95 -7.75
C GLU A 206 -15.99 4.23 -7.77
N LEU A 207 -16.44 5.22 -7.02
CA LEU A 207 -17.84 5.61 -6.97
C LEU A 207 -18.15 6.60 -8.09
N GLU A 208 -18.88 6.14 -9.10
CA GLU A 208 -19.38 7.00 -10.16
C GLU A 208 -20.90 7.14 -10.07
N ARG A 209 -21.42 8.35 -9.92
CA ARG A 209 -22.88 8.65 -9.90
C ARG A 209 -23.69 7.70 -9.01
N ARG A 210 -23.22 7.40 -7.81
CA ARG A 210 -23.83 6.47 -6.84
C ARG A 210 -23.75 4.98 -7.21
N THR A 211 -22.97 4.62 -8.21
CA THR A 211 -22.71 3.23 -8.58
C THR A 211 -21.23 2.95 -8.36
N GLN A 212 -20.94 1.89 -7.65
CA GLN A 212 -19.57 1.45 -7.48
C GLN A 212 -19.14 0.65 -8.72
N LEU A 213 -18.07 1.09 -9.38
CA LEU A 213 -17.52 0.47 -10.57
C LEU A 213 -16.12 -0.06 -10.25
N LEU A 214 -15.77 -1.20 -10.81
CA LEU A 214 -14.42 -1.71 -10.79
C LEU A 214 -13.65 -1.09 -11.95
N ASN A 215 -12.77 -0.15 -11.65
CA ASN A 215 -11.90 0.50 -12.62
C ASN A 215 -10.63 -0.28 -12.85
N ASP A 216 -10.11 -0.18 -14.06
CA ASP A 216 -8.81 -0.69 -14.47
C ASP A 216 -7.94 0.47 -14.97
N GLN A 217 -6.76 0.63 -14.35
CA GLN A 217 -5.71 1.49 -14.89
C GLN A 217 -4.46 0.66 -15.09
N SER A 218 -3.84 0.77 -16.25
CA SER A 218 -2.63 0.02 -16.58
C SER A 218 -1.41 0.92 -16.64
N VAL A 219 -0.26 0.35 -16.30
CA VAL A 219 1.05 0.99 -16.38
C VAL A 219 1.95 0.14 -17.25
N SER A 220 2.44 0.74 -18.34
CA SER A 220 3.40 0.09 -19.22
C SER A 220 4.81 0.02 -18.59
N GLY A 221 5.70 -0.79 -19.16
CA GLY A 221 7.09 -0.85 -18.76
C GLY A 221 7.84 0.50 -18.86
N SER A 222 7.36 1.44 -19.68
CA SER A 222 7.88 2.81 -19.77
C SER A 222 7.31 3.77 -18.72
N GLY A 223 6.44 3.29 -17.82
CA GLY A 223 5.80 4.11 -16.80
C GLY A 223 4.58 4.91 -17.28
N LYS A 224 4.13 4.71 -18.52
CA LYS A 224 2.92 5.40 -19.02
C LYS A 224 1.67 4.79 -18.39
N VAL A 225 0.88 5.64 -17.74
CA VAL A 225 -0.42 5.28 -17.16
C VAL A 225 -1.51 5.41 -18.23
N THR A 226 -2.35 4.40 -18.36
CA THR A 226 -3.52 4.39 -19.23
C THR A 226 -4.76 4.01 -18.42
N ARG A 227 -5.83 4.79 -18.55
CA ARG A 227 -7.14 4.45 -17.95
C ARG A 227 -7.91 3.61 -18.94
N ASN A 228 -8.18 2.37 -18.58
CA ASN A 228 -8.99 1.46 -19.37
C ASN A 228 -10.49 1.70 -19.10
N PRO A 229 -11.40 1.25 -19.96
CA PRO A 229 -12.81 1.29 -19.66
C PRO A 229 -13.13 0.53 -18.37
N PRO A 230 -14.00 1.06 -17.51
CA PRO A 230 -14.37 0.35 -16.28
C PRO A 230 -15.02 -0.99 -16.61
N LEU A 231 -14.71 -1.99 -15.80
CA LEU A 231 -15.26 -3.32 -15.93
C LEU A 231 -16.74 -3.29 -15.56
N LYS A 232 -17.59 -3.59 -16.53
CA LYS A 232 -19.04 -3.60 -16.34
C LYS A 232 -19.45 -4.95 -15.76
N SER A 233 -20.06 -4.93 -14.58
CA SER A 233 -20.82 -6.08 -14.12
C SER A 233 -22.08 -6.24 -14.98
N LEU A 234 -22.42 -7.47 -15.39
CA LEU A 234 -23.64 -7.79 -16.12
C LEU A 234 -24.88 -7.44 -15.28
N ASP A 235 -24.79 -7.60 -13.95
CA ASP A 235 -25.84 -7.27 -13.00
C ASP A 235 -25.41 -6.10 -12.09
N LYS A 236 -26.36 -5.23 -11.78
CA LYS A 236 -26.16 -4.15 -10.82
C LYS A 236 -26.13 -4.70 -9.39
N GLY A 237 -25.19 -4.22 -8.57
CA GLY A 237 -25.19 -4.48 -7.12
C GLY A 237 -24.09 -5.43 -6.63
N TYR A 238 -23.13 -5.81 -7.48
CA TYR A 238 -21.90 -6.44 -7.03
C TYR A 238 -20.95 -5.38 -6.44
N ILE A 239 -20.42 -5.67 -5.26
CA ILE A 239 -19.37 -4.86 -4.61
C ILE A 239 -18.12 -5.71 -4.56
N PHE A 240 -17.10 -5.30 -5.32
CA PHE A 240 -15.85 -6.03 -5.45
C PHE A 240 -14.93 -5.76 -4.26
N MET A 241 -14.08 -6.74 -3.94
CA MET A 241 -13.06 -6.68 -2.89
C MET A 241 -11.65 -6.80 -3.53
N PRO A 242 -11.15 -5.76 -4.22
CA PRO A 242 -9.94 -5.86 -5.04
C PRO A 242 -8.70 -6.29 -4.25
N ARG A 243 -8.55 -5.80 -3.02
CA ARG A 243 -7.45 -6.15 -2.12
C ARG A 243 -7.22 -7.66 -1.98
N TYR A 244 -8.28 -8.45 -2.05
CA TYR A 244 -8.25 -9.90 -1.86
C TYR A 244 -8.19 -10.67 -3.18
N ALA A 245 -8.12 -9.98 -4.31
CA ALA A 245 -8.02 -10.62 -5.61
C ALA A 245 -6.71 -11.39 -5.77
N LYS A 246 -6.75 -12.43 -6.60
CA LYS A 246 -5.58 -13.24 -6.91
C LYS A 246 -5.50 -13.51 -8.41
N GLN A 247 -4.37 -13.18 -9.00
CA GLN A 247 -4.05 -13.59 -10.36
C GLN A 247 -3.85 -15.10 -10.38
N VAL A 248 -4.56 -15.79 -11.26
CA VAL A 248 -4.56 -17.26 -11.36
C VAL A 248 -3.90 -17.76 -12.65
N SER A 249 -3.80 -16.90 -13.66
CA SER A 249 -3.06 -17.19 -14.91
C SER A 249 -2.46 -15.92 -15.49
N ALA A 250 -1.80 -16.01 -16.65
CA ALA A 250 -1.23 -14.85 -17.33
C ALA A 250 -2.30 -13.85 -17.81
N SER A 251 -3.56 -14.29 -17.97
CA SER A 251 -4.67 -13.48 -18.48
C SER A 251 -5.89 -13.47 -17.57
N GLU A 252 -5.83 -14.07 -16.37
CA GLU A 252 -7.00 -14.22 -15.51
C GLU A 252 -6.73 -13.81 -14.07
N ILE A 253 -7.67 -13.08 -13.49
CA ILE A 253 -7.69 -12.71 -12.08
C ILE A 253 -9.05 -13.03 -11.46
N ILE A 254 -9.05 -13.61 -10.27
CA ILE A 254 -10.26 -13.86 -9.47
C ILE A 254 -10.39 -12.76 -8.44
N VAL A 255 -11.53 -12.07 -8.45
CA VAL A 255 -11.85 -10.99 -7.51
C VAL A 255 -13.04 -11.41 -6.66
N PRO A 256 -12.89 -11.51 -5.33
CA PRO A 256 -14.02 -11.72 -4.45
C PRO A 256 -14.98 -10.54 -4.53
N CYS A 257 -16.27 -10.80 -4.37
CA CYS A 257 -17.29 -9.78 -4.38
C CYS A 257 -18.46 -10.16 -3.46
N ILE A 258 -19.23 -9.18 -3.08
CA ILE A 258 -20.49 -9.36 -2.37
C ILE A 258 -21.64 -8.98 -3.29
N TYR A 259 -22.62 -9.84 -3.37
CA TYR A 259 -23.88 -9.57 -4.04
C TYR A 259 -25.03 -9.86 -3.07
N ARG A 260 -25.78 -8.83 -2.71
CA ARG A 260 -26.75 -8.91 -1.61
C ARG A 260 -26.09 -9.43 -0.32
N ASN A 261 -26.45 -10.62 0.15
CA ASN A 261 -25.88 -11.25 1.35
C ASN A 261 -24.98 -12.46 1.03
N TYR A 262 -24.56 -12.61 -0.22
CA TYR A 262 -23.72 -13.72 -0.67
C TYR A 262 -22.33 -13.25 -1.02
N VAL A 263 -21.32 -14.03 -0.62
CA VAL A 263 -19.96 -13.89 -1.12
C VAL A 263 -19.87 -14.63 -2.47
N CYS A 264 -19.36 -13.95 -3.46
CA CYS A 264 -19.20 -14.42 -4.82
C CYS A 264 -17.76 -14.26 -5.27
N PHE A 265 -17.44 -14.84 -6.43
CA PHE A 265 -16.14 -14.66 -7.07
C PHE A 265 -16.36 -14.30 -8.53
N ALA A 266 -15.80 -13.18 -8.93
CA ALA A 266 -15.78 -12.77 -10.33
C ALA A 266 -14.44 -13.17 -10.95
N LYS A 267 -14.51 -13.82 -12.11
CA LYS A 267 -13.36 -14.07 -12.97
C LYS A 267 -13.28 -12.96 -14.01
N ILE A 268 -12.13 -12.32 -14.11
CA ILE A 268 -11.84 -11.27 -15.09
C ILE A 268 -10.75 -11.79 -16.00
N GLU A 269 -10.96 -11.70 -17.31
CA GLU A 269 -10.06 -12.13 -18.37
C GLU A 269 -9.56 -10.92 -19.16
N TYR A 270 -8.26 -10.91 -19.50
CA TYR A 270 -7.54 -9.87 -20.26
C TYR A 270 -7.05 -10.38 -21.60
#